data_eefee92b9faa032803d47ff7948041eb
#
_entry.id   eefee92b9faa032803d47ff7948041eb
#
_cell.length_a   1.000
_cell.length_b   1.000
_cell.length_c   1.000
_cell.angle_alpha   90.00
_cell.angle_beta   90.00
_cell.angle_gamma   90.00
#
_symmetry.space_group_name_H-M   'P 1'
#
loop_
_entity.id
_entity.type
_entity.pdbx_description
1 polymer ?
#
loop_
_entity_poly.entity_id
_entity_poly.type
_entity_poly.pdbx_seq_one_letter_code
_entity_poly.pdbx_strand_id
1 'polypeptide(L)'
;MLRAALLFFFATAAQAAVEPGNWEFSLESPLQNNGATETRQRCLSPEEAKDPQKVLEQVRNKNNCQLSNVQDSGSEYRFDVACEAKVPVTGSGAVRYTPTTIDGAIDLVGETRGLRLKTRSFVSGRRLGPCNK
;
A
#
# COMPACT_ATOMS: atom_id res chain seq x y z
N MET A 1 -1.98 -22.77 53.52
CA MET A 1 -2.73 -21.85 52.63
C MET A 1 -1.88 -21.58 51.40
N LEU A 2 -2.15 -22.26 50.29
CA LEU A 2 -1.46 -22.00 49.04
C LEU A 2 -2.15 -20.83 48.34
N ARG A 3 -1.41 -19.71 48.15
CA ARG A 3 -1.83 -18.63 47.26
C ARG A 3 -1.35 -18.98 45.86
N ALA A 4 -2.27 -19.39 45.02
CA ALA A 4 -2.01 -19.53 43.60
C ALA A 4 -1.91 -18.15 42.98
N ALA A 5 -0.72 -17.74 42.60
CA ALA A 5 -0.51 -16.54 41.78
C ALA A 5 -0.90 -16.85 40.37
N LEU A 6 -2.03 -16.33 39.90
CA LEU A 6 -2.42 -16.35 38.48
C LEU A 6 -1.46 -15.40 37.77
N LEU A 7 -0.52 -15.97 37.04
CA LEU A 7 0.26 -15.24 36.03
C LEU A 7 -0.62 -15.00 34.83
N PHE A 8 -1.16 -13.80 34.68
CA PHE A 8 -1.76 -13.35 33.45
C PHE A 8 -0.65 -13.13 32.42
N PHE A 9 -0.49 -14.09 31.53
CA PHE A 9 0.27 -13.86 30.31
C PHE A 9 -0.56 -12.94 29.40
N PHE A 10 -0.21 -11.65 29.36
CA PHE A 10 -0.67 -10.78 28.29
C PHE A 10 0.05 -11.21 27.01
N ALA A 11 -0.63 -12.01 26.19
CA ALA A 11 -0.19 -12.22 24.82
C ALA A 11 -0.37 -10.88 24.09
N THR A 12 0.71 -10.14 23.90
CA THR A 12 0.72 -9.03 22.95
C THR A 12 0.50 -9.62 21.58
N ALA A 13 -0.69 -9.43 21.02
CA ALA A 13 -0.94 -9.76 19.63
C ALA A 13 0.04 -8.93 18.80
N ALA A 14 1.00 -9.58 18.14
CA ALA A 14 1.84 -8.93 17.17
C ALA A 14 0.94 -8.33 16.09
N GLN A 15 0.99 -7.01 15.88
CA GLN A 15 0.24 -6.37 14.81
C GLN A 15 0.69 -7.00 13.50
N ALA A 16 -0.29 -7.46 12.69
CA ALA A 16 -0.01 -7.96 11.37
C ALA A 16 0.65 -6.83 10.56
N ALA A 17 1.88 -7.03 10.15
CA ALA A 17 2.62 -6.14 9.27
C ALA A 17 3.06 -6.94 8.06
N VAL A 18 3.35 -6.27 6.96
CA VAL A 18 3.96 -6.94 5.81
C VAL A 18 5.36 -7.43 6.20
N GLU A 19 5.73 -8.59 5.72
CA GLU A 19 7.07 -9.14 5.96
C GLU A 19 8.10 -8.48 5.05
N PRO A 20 9.33 -8.23 5.53
CA PRO A 20 10.42 -7.82 4.66
C PRO A 20 10.77 -8.93 3.67
N GLY A 21 11.29 -8.57 2.54
CA GLY A 21 11.69 -9.52 1.51
C GLY A 21 11.56 -8.96 0.12
N ASN A 22 11.68 -9.84 -0.87
CA ASN A 22 11.47 -9.50 -2.26
C ASN A 22 9.98 -9.59 -2.58
N TRP A 23 9.43 -8.47 -3.04
CA TRP A 23 8.02 -8.31 -3.37
C TRP A 23 7.84 -8.04 -4.85
N GLU A 24 6.75 -8.56 -5.40
CA GLU A 24 6.27 -8.21 -6.72
C GLU A 24 5.00 -7.35 -6.57
N PHE A 25 5.05 -6.12 -7.08
CA PHE A 25 3.93 -5.20 -7.07
C PHE A 25 3.39 -5.03 -8.48
N SER A 26 2.08 -5.03 -8.62
CA SER A 26 1.37 -4.80 -9.87
C SER A 26 0.42 -3.63 -9.71
N LEU A 27 0.43 -2.74 -10.69
CA LEU A 27 -0.47 -1.60 -10.80
C LEU A 27 -1.18 -1.66 -12.14
N GLU A 28 -2.50 -1.72 -12.10
CA GLU A 28 -3.36 -1.61 -13.26
C GLU A 28 -4.05 -0.26 -13.24
N SER A 29 -3.70 0.61 -14.19
CA SER A 29 -4.25 1.95 -14.29
C SER A 29 -4.76 2.22 -15.70
N PRO A 30 -6.07 2.45 -15.90
CA PRO A 30 -6.65 2.70 -17.22
C PRO A 30 -6.11 3.95 -17.91
N LEU A 31 -5.69 4.96 -17.16
CA LEU A 31 -5.24 6.23 -17.72
C LEU A 31 -3.75 6.30 -18.03
N GLN A 32 -2.93 5.56 -17.32
CA GLN A 32 -1.47 5.70 -17.40
C GLN A 32 -0.79 4.71 -18.33
N ASN A 33 -1.34 3.52 -18.47
CA ASN A 33 -0.72 2.43 -19.21
C ASN A 33 -1.62 1.88 -20.32
N ASN A 34 -2.54 2.68 -20.86
CA ASN A 34 -3.56 2.22 -21.83
C ASN A 34 -4.30 0.95 -21.38
N GLY A 35 -4.53 0.82 -20.05
CA GLY A 35 -5.12 -0.36 -19.46
C GLY A 35 -4.14 -1.51 -19.21
N ALA A 36 -2.85 -1.34 -19.52
CA ALA A 36 -1.84 -2.37 -19.28
C ALA A 36 -1.48 -2.45 -17.79
N THR A 37 -1.15 -3.65 -17.34
CA THR A 37 -0.64 -3.89 -15.99
C THR A 37 0.88 -3.67 -15.97
N GLU A 38 1.33 -2.82 -15.06
CA GLU A 38 2.75 -2.63 -14.79
C GLU A 38 3.15 -3.47 -13.57
N THR A 39 4.19 -4.28 -13.71
CA THR A 39 4.67 -5.16 -12.65
C THR A 39 6.13 -4.84 -12.34
N ARG A 40 6.46 -4.73 -11.06
CA ARG A 40 7.80 -4.43 -10.57
C ARG A 40 8.16 -5.30 -9.39
N GLN A 41 9.44 -5.61 -9.27
CA GLN A 41 10.00 -6.27 -8.09
C GLN A 41 10.77 -5.26 -7.25
N ARG A 42 10.59 -5.33 -5.93
CA ARG A 42 11.26 -4.48 -4.95
C ARG A 42 11.64 -5.30 -3.72
N CYS A 43 12.83 -5.04 -3.22
CA CYS A 43 13.23 -5.55 -1.91
C CYS A 43 12.75 -4.57 -0.84
N LEU A 44 11.91 -5.04 0.08
CA LEU A 44 11.54 -4.29 1.27
C LEU A 44 12.47 -4.66 2.41
N SER A 45 13.17 -3.67 2.94
CA SER A 45 13.96 -3.84 4.16
C SER A 45 13.05 -4.01 5.38
N PRO A 46 13.57 -4.52 6.51
CA PRO A 46 12.78 -4.61 7.73
C PRO A 46 12.21 -3.26 8.19
N GLU A 47 12.94 -2.16 8.02
CA GLU A 47 12.47 -0.82 8.38
C GLU A 47 11.37 -0.34 7.44
N GLU A 48 11.51 -0.56 6.14
CA GLU A 48 10.50 -0.19 5.15
C GLU A 48 9.21 -0.98 5.35
N ALA A 49 9.30 -2.27 5.65
CA ALA A 49 8.14 -3.12 5.87
C ALA A 49 7.29 -2.70 7.09
N LYS A 50 7.89 -2.03 8.06
CA LYS A 50 7.20 -1.51 9.25
C LYS A 50 6.54 -0.15 9.04
N ASP A 51 6.89 0.55 7.97
CA ASP A 51 6.43 1.89 7.68
C ASP A 51 5.38 1.85 6.56
N PRO A 52 4.08 2.08 6.87
CA PRO A 52 3.02 2.06 5.86
C PRO A 52 3.28 3.01 4.70
N GLN A 53 3.82 4.19 4.98
CA GLN A 53 4.18 5.17 3.96
C GLN A 53 5.21 4.60 2.98
N LYS A 54 6.23 3.91 3.47
CA LYS A 54 7.29 3.32 2.65
C LYS A 54 6.77 2.14 1.81
N VAL A 55 5.90 1.31 2.38
CA VAL A 55 5.26 0.21 1.64
C VAL A 55 4.44 0.75 0.47
N LEU A 56 3.61 1.75 0.74
CA LEU A 56 2.75 2.36 -0.29
C LEU A 56 3.56 3.09 -1.37
N GLU A 57 4.69 3.69 -1.01
CA GLU A 57 5.58 4.35 -1.97
C GLU A 57 6.17 3.37 -3.00
N GLN A 58 6.34 2.10 -2.64
CA GLN A 58 6.84 1.08 -3.57
C GLN A 58 5.81 0.69 -4.63
N VAL A 59 4.53 0.89 -4.33
CA VAL A 59 3.43 0.52 -5.22
C VAL A 59 3.17 1.62 -6.24
N ARG A 60 3.43 2.87 -5.89
CA ARG A 60 3.14 3.98 -6.79
C ARG A 60 4.06 4.00 -8.00
N ASN A 61 3.53 4.42 -9.13
CA ASN A 61 4.32 4.75 -10.30
C ASN A 61 5.16 6.02 -10.04
N LYS A 62 6.29 6.18 -10.74
CA LYS A 62 7.24 7.31 -10.60
C LYS A 62 6.66 8.68 -10.97
N ASN A 63 5.37 8.84 -11.02
CA ASN A 63 4.71 10.12 -11.23
C ASN A 63 4.75 10.95 -9.96
N ASN A 64 4.74 12.27 -10.09
CA ASN A 64 4.79 13.24 -9.01
C ASN A 64 3.55 13.15 -8.11
N CYS A 65 3.33 11.99 -7.51
CA CYS A 65 2.23 11.74 -6.60
C CYS A 65 2.73 11.76 -5.16
N GLN A 66 1.98 12.44 -4.30
CA GLN A 66 2.23 12.47 -2.87
C GLN A 66 1.12 11.75 -2.13
N LEU A 67 1.51 10.93 -1.18
CA LEU A 67 0.61 10.26 -0.25
C LEU A 67 0.52 11.08 1.03
N SER A 68 -0.68 11.20 1.56
CA SER A 68 -0.95 11.89 2.82
C SER A 68 -2.03 11.17 3.61
N ASN A 69 -2.17 11.52 4.89
CA ASN A 69 -3.17 10.94 5.78
C ASN A 69 -3.16 9.41 5.81
N VAL A 70 -1.96 8.82 5.79
CA VAL A 70 -1.80 7.36 5.83
C VAL A 70 -2.26 6.83 7.18
N GLN A 71 -3.21 5.92 7.16
CA GLN A 71 -3.76 5.24 8.34
C GLN A 71 -3.58 3.73 8.18
N ASP A 72 -3.17 3.09 9.28
CA ASP A 72 -3.01 1.64 9.35
C ASP A 72 -3.93 1.08 10.43
N SER A 73 -4.89 0.25 10.03
CA SER A 73 -5.83 -0.41 10.94
C SER A 73 -5.34 -1.76 11.46
N GLY A 74 -4.16 -2.22 11.02
CA GLY A 74 -3.63 -3.57 11.29
C GLY A 74 -3.96 -4.59 10.20
N SER A 75 -4.82 -4.25 9.25
CA SER A 75 -5.18 -5.10 8.11
C SER A 75 -5.40 -4.31 6.82
N GLU A 76 -5.50 -3.00 6.92
CA GLU A 76 -5.76 -2.11 5.78
C GLU A 76 -5.01 -0.79 5.95
N TYR A 77 -4.40 -0.33 4.88
CA TYR A 77 -3.89 1.03 4.74
C TYR A 77 -4.94 1.89 4.03
N ARG A 78 -5.25 3.06 4.60
CA ARG A 78 -6.04 4.10 3.94
C ARG A 78 -5.19 5.34 3.78
N PHE A 79 -5.33 6.03 2.67
CA PHE A 79 -4.49 7.19 2.35
C PHE A 79 -5.15 8.09 1.32
N ASP A 80 -4.67 9.33 1.28
CA ASP A 80 -5.00 10.29 0.24
C ASP A 80 -3.84 10.40 -0.75
N VAL A 81 -4.16 10.71 -2.00
CA VAL A 81 -3.20 10.85 -3.10
C VAL A 81 -3.43 12.17 -3.81
N ALA A 82 -2.35 12.88 -4.09
CA ALA A 82 -2.36 14.03 -4.98
C ALA A 82 -1.21 13.91 -5.98
N CYS A 83 -1.54 13.94 -7.25
CA CYS A 83 -0.56 13.84 -8.33
C CYS A 83 -0.49 15.15 -9.10
N GLU A 84 0.72 15.71 -9.24
CA GLU A 84 0.99 16.86 -10.10
C GLU A 84 1.27 16.37 -11.51
N ALA A 85 0.45 16.80 -12.44
CA ALA A 85 0.57 16.52 -13.86
C ALA A 85 -0.03 17.68 -14.64
N LYS A 86 -0.04 17.62 -15.97
CA LYS A 86 -0.74 18.61 -16.79
C LYS A 86 -2.22 18.72 -16.41
N VAL A 87 -2.80 17.60 -15.99
CA VAL A 87 -4.11 17.54 -15.35
C VAL A 87 -3.88 17.10 -13.91
N PRO A 88 -4.00 17.98 -12.92
CA PRO A 88 -3.89 17.59 -11.53
C PRO A 88 -4.93 16.53 -11.18
N VAL A 89 -4.50 15.52 -10.46
CA VAL A 89 -5.34 14.39 -10.06
C VAL A 89 -5.26 14.23 -8.56
N THR A 90 -6.41 14.06 -7.93
CA THR A 90 -6.50 13.79 -6.48
C THR A 90 -7.38 12.58 -6.24
N GLY A 91 -7.20 11.95 -5.10
CA GLY A 91 -8.03 10.82 -4.75
C GLY A 91 -7.67 10.18 -3.43
N SER A 92 -8.16 8.99 -3.24
CA SER A 92 -7.92 8.20 -2.05
C SER A 92 -7.80 6.72 -2.39
N GLY A 93 -7.14 5.99 -1.53
CA GLY A 93 -6.95 4.56 -1.70
C GLY A 93 -7.20 3.79 -0.43
N ALA A 94 -7.51 2.52 -0.60
CA ALA A 94 -7.61 1.55 0.47
C ALA A 94 -6.98 0.25 0.00
N VAL A 95 -5.98 -0.21 0.73
CA VAL A 95 -5.18 -1.38 0.39
C VAL A 95 -5.17 -2.32 1.58
N ARG A 96 -5.72 -3.50 1.40
CA ARG A 96 -5.66 -4.57 2.42
C ARG A 96 -4.33 -5.29 2.33
N TYR A 97 -3.83 -5.71 3.46
CA TYR A 97 -2.58 -6.43 3.52
C TYR A 97 -2.61 -7.61 4.51
N THR A 98 -1.81 -8.58 4.19
CA THR A 98 -1.40 -9.67 5.08
C THR A 98 0.13 -9.66 5.17
N PRO A 99 0.77 -10.50 5.97
CA PRO A 99 2.23 -10.57 5.97
C PRO A 99 2.86 -10.81 4.59
N THR A 100 2.14 -11.44 3.66
CA THR A 100 2.69 -11.87 2.36
C THR A 100 1.95 -11.33 1.14
N THR A 101 0.86 -10.58 1.33
CA THR A 101 0.04 -10.06 0.22
C THR A 101 -0.42 -8.62 0.45
N ILE A 102 -0.63 -7.92 -0.65
CA ILE A 102 -1.23 -6.58 -0.68
C ILE A 102 -2.25 -6.56 -1.81
N ASP A 103 -3.42 -5.96 -1.56
CA ASP A 103 -4.52 -5.91 -2.53
C ASP A 103 -5.45 -4.73 -2.25
N GLY A 104 -5.76 -3.95 -3.27
CA GLY A 104 -6.63 -2.81 -3.08
C GLY A 104 -6.86 -1.99 -4.34
N ALA A 105 -7.41 -0.80 -4.12
CA ALA A 105 -7.75 0.12 -5.20
C ALA A 105 -7.47 1.58 -4.79
N ILE A 106 -7.19 2.39 -5.80
CA ILE A 106 -7.01 3.83 -5.68
C ILE A 106 -8.01 4.50 -6.61
N ASP A 107 -8.88 5.34 -6.05
CA ASP A 107 -9.85 6.13 -6.80
C ASP A 107 -9.27 7.53 -7.03
N LEU A 108 -9.18 7.93 -8.29
CA LEU A 108 -8.59 9.21 -8.70
C LEU A 108 -9.62 10.05 -9.45
N VAL A 109 -9.55 11.36 -9.25
CA VAL A 109 -10.39 12.35 -9.93
C VAL A 109 -9.49 13.43 -10.51
N GLY A 110 -9.63 13.68 -11.81
CA GLY A 110 -9.00 14.80 -12.50
C GLY A 110 -10.04 15.71 -13.16
N GLU A 111 -9.75 17.00 -13.23
CA GLU A 111 -10.58 17.98 -13.92
C GLU A 111 -9.78 18.68 -15.02
N THR A 112 -10.31 18.70 -16.22
CA THR A 112 -9.73 19.43 -17.34
C THR A 112 -10.84 19.99 -18.23
N ARG A 113 -10.77 21.27 -18.57
CA ARG A 113 -11.73 21.94 -19.45
C ARG A 113 -13.20 21.76 -19.04
N GLY A 114 -13.47 21.78 -17.74
CA GLY A 114 -14.80 21.56 -17.19
C GLY A 114 -15.27 20.12 -17.17
N LEU A 115 -14.44 19.19 -17.63
CA LEU A 115 -14.72 17.76 -17.58
C LEU A 115 -14.09 17.14 -16.32
N ARG A 116 -14.88 16.33 -15.63
CA ARG A 116 -14.45 15.58 -14.47
C ARG A 116 -14.25 14.12 -14.84
N LEU A 117 -13.01 13.65 -14.75
CA LEU A 117 -12.65 12.28 -15.06
C LEU A 117 -12.42 11.51 -13.76
N LYS A 118 -13.11 10.39 -13.62
CA LYS A 118 -12.93 9.45 -12.50
C LYS A 118 -12.29 8.18 -13.02
N THR A 119 -11.25 7.72 -12.32
CA THR A 119 -10.61 6.45 -12.63
C THR A 119 -10.38 5.64 -11.39
N ARG A 120 -10.31 4.33 -11.54
CA ARG A 120 -9.94 3.39 -10.50
C ARG A 120 -8.74 2.59 -10.95
N SER A 121 -7.69 2.62 -10.16
CA SER A 121 -6.50 1.80 -10.35
C SER A 121 -6.50 0.67 -9.33
N PHE A 122 -6.08 -0.51 -9.76
CA PHE A 122 -5.98 -1.68 -8.89
C PHE A 122 -4.53 -1.96 -8.56
N VAL A 123 -4.29 -2.25 -7.29
CA VAL A 123 -2.97 -2.51 -6.73
C VAL A 123 -2.95 -3.92 -6.18
N SER A 124 -1.92 -4.67 -6.48
CA SER A 124 -1.66 -5.96 -5.87
C SER A 124 -0.18 -6.14 -5.58
N GLY A 125 0.13 -6.96 -4.60
CA GLY A 125 1.50 -7.30 -4.26
C GLY A 125 1.57 -8.66 -3.60
N ARG A 126 2.68 -9.34 -3.80
CA ARG A 126 2.96 -10.62 -3.15
C ARG A 126 4.43 -10.72 -2.83
N ARG A 127 4.71 -11.31 -1.68
CA ARG A 127 6.08 -11.63 -1.30
C ARG A 127 6.55 -12.87 -2.06
N LEU A 128 7.69 -12.75 -2.72
CA LEU A 128 8.29 -13.86 -3.48
C LEU A 128 9.25 -14.69 -2.63
N GLY A 129 9.85 -14.09 -1.61
CA GLY A 129 10.85 -14.73 -0.77
C GLY A 129 11.78 -13.71 -0.14
N PRO A 130 12.92 -14.14 0.42
CA PRO A 130 13.93 -13.23 0.92
C PRO A 130 14.50 -12.36 -0.20
N CYS A 131 15.00 -11.17 0.16
CA CYS A 131 15.74 -10.35 -0.81
C CYS A 131 17.00 -11.06 -1.26
N ASN A 132 17.21 -11.08 -2.56
CA ASN A 132 18.47 -11.52 -3.15
C ASN A 132 19.51 -10.40 -3.00
N LYS A 133 20.64 -10.71 -2.40
CA LYS A 133 21.78 -9.81 -2.37
C LYS A 133 22.63 -9.99 -3.61
#